data_58624975ed0f0aa1474781cb05a62021
#
_entry.id   58624975ed0f0aa1474781cb05a62021
#
_cell.length_a   1.000
_cell.length_b   1.000
_cell.length_c   1.000
_cell.angle_alpha   90.00
_cell.angle_beta   90.00
_cell.angle_gamma   90.00
#
_symmetry.space_group_name_H-M   'P 1'
#
loop_
_entity.id
_entity.type
_entity.pdbx_description
1 polymer ?
#
loop_
_entity_poly.entity_id
_entity_poly.type
_entity_poly.pdbx_seq_one_letter_code
_entity_poly.pdbx_strand_id
1 'polypeptide(L)'
;MPTASAIISTVTLSSPCSRNSLRAVSRISCSRRRNSRTLRGSFCIKRLSGQNESKIEAAYYAYSARKCTEHPTMNCYQDEFDQTNGLRYLNHAAVAPWPRRAADAVSAFARENVAHGASDYPEWLKIEHRLRERLARLLNARAGSDLALVKNTSEALSFVAFGLDWREGDQVVIGNEEFPSNRVVWEALRPRGVEVVEVGLAGDDPESALLAACGPRTRLLSISAVQYASGLRLDLERIGAGCRRRGVLFCIDAIQQLGALPFDVQAYDCAFAMADGHKWMLGPEGLGVFYCHPEQRERLALHEYGWHMLEHALDYERRDWRPARSARRFECGSPNMLGAMALEASLGLLEEVGMERVGRDIAERVQWLQDGLSGIPGVRLHSPRNPSRRAGILTFSLDGQDNRTLFETLRQERVICAQRGGGIRFSPHFYTSSTVIDDTLAILRQVAGT
;
A
#
# COMPACT_ATOMS: atom_id res chain seq x y z
N MET A 1 -34.97 -20.50 -31.19
CA MET A 1 -35.39 -21.70 -30.41
C MET A 1 -34.46 -22.85 -30.76
N PRO A 2 -33.78 -23.48 -29.82
CA PRO A 2 -34.40 -24.32 -28.79
C PRO A 2 -33.91 -24.03 -27.37
N THR A 3 -34.68 -24.50 -26.43
CA THR A 3 -34.78 -24.37 -25.00
C THR A 3 -33.63 -25.00 -24.20
N ALA A 4 -33.18 -24.30 -23.18
CA ALA A 4 -32.26 -24.79 -22.15
C ALA A 4 -33.06 -25.50 -21.02
N SER A 5 -32.71 -26.76 -20.75
CA SER A 5 -33.21 -27.53 -19.61
C SER A 5 -32.27 -27.36 -18.42
N ALA A 6 -32.84 -26.97 -17.28
CA ALA A 6 -32.16 -26.90 -16.00
C ALA A 6 -32.09 -28.31 -15.37
N ILE A 7 -30.91 -28.69 -14.88
CA ILE A 7 -30.72 -29.86 -14.02
C ILE A 7 -30.53 -29.34 -12.60
N ILE A 8 -31.53 -29.59 -11.75
CA ILE A 8 -31.47 -29.37 -10.30
C ILE A 8 -31.04 -30.71 -9.68
N SER A 9 -29.86 -30.73 -9.05
CA SER A 9 -29.43 -31.85 -8.21
C SER A 9 -29.75 -31.53 -6.75
N THR A 10 -30.70 -32.28 -6.23
CA THR A 10 -31.12 -32.27 -4.83
C THR A 10 -30.10 -33.04 -3.98
N VAL A 11 -29.49 -32.38 -3.00
CA VAL A 11 -28.70 -33.03 -1.95
C VAL A 11 -29.55 -33.11 -0.69
N THR A 12 -29.93 -34.31 -0.30
CA THR A 12 -30.65 -34.63 0.92
C THR A 12 -29.72 -34.65 2.12
N LEU A 13 -29.98 -33.82 3.12
CA LEU A 13 -29.37 -33.84 4.43
C LEU A 13 -30.07 -34.89 5.31
N SER A 14 -29.33 -35.86 5.84
CA SER A 14 -29.76 -36.71 6.93
C SER A 14 -28.90 -36.45 8.15
N SER A 15 -29.52 -35.89 9.21
CA SER A 15 -28.97 -35.96 10.57
C SER A 15 -29.42 -37.28 11.24
N PRO A 16 -28.69 -37.76 12.28
CA PRO A 16 -29.13 -37.35 13.61
C PRO A 16 -28.02 -37.07 14.62
N CYS A 17 -28.37 -36.19 15.51
CA CYS A 17 -27.78 -35.85 16.77
C CYS A 17 -27.59 -37.05 17.73
N SER A 18 -26.43 -37.20 18.34
CA SER A 18 -26.33 -37.87 19.65
C SER A 18 -25.31 -37.16 20.56
N ARG A 19 -25.82 -36.76 21.72
CA ARG A 19 -25.04 -36.30 22.86
C ARG A 19 -24.25 -37.46 23.43
N ASN A 20 -23.02 -37.19 23.83
CA ASN A 20 -22.25 -37.66 24.98
C ASN A 20 -20.79 -37.90 24.62
N SER A 21 -19.92 -37.08 25.15
CA SER A 21 -18.82 -37.57 26.01
C SER A 21 -17.91 -36.40 26.43
N LEU A 22 -18.18 -35.88 27.61
CA LEU A 22 -17.20 -35.23 28.45
C LEU A 22 -16.37 -36.33 29.13
N ARG A 23 -15.05 -36.16 29.15
CA ARG A 23 -13.99 -36.71 30.02
C ARG A 23 -12.87 -37.42 29.26
N ALA A 24 -11.77 -36.71 29.12
CA ALA A 24 -10.45 -37.33 29.30
C ALA A 24 -9.49 -36.25 29.78
N VAL A 25 -9.28 -36.22 31.09
CA VAL A 25 -8.16 -35.54 31.75
C VAL A 25 -7.02 -36.51 31.72
N SER A 26 -5.91 -36.23 31.04
CA SER A 26 -4.69 -36.96 31.23
C SER A 26 -3.62 -36.07 31.86
N ARG A 27 -3.22 -36.50 33.04
CA ARG A 27 -2.10 -35.99 33.82
C ARG A 27 -0.79 -36.16 33.02
N ILE A 28 -0.02 -35.10 32.91
CA ILE A 28 1.40 -35.21 32.59
C ILE A 28 2.17 -34.77 33.82
N SER A 29 2.90 -35.75 34.38
CA SER A 29 3.79 -35.61 35.51
C SER A 29 5.06 -34.86 35.13
N CYS A 30 5.42 -33.89 35.96
CA CYS A 30 6.67 -33.15 35.86
C CYS A 30 7.79 -33.96 36.59
N SER A 31 8.76 -34.51 35.84
CA SER A 31 9.99 -35.01 36.41
C SER A 31 11.11 -34.00 36.21
N ARG A 32 11.66 -33.52 37.33
CA ARG A 32 12.88 -32.69 37.35
C ARG A 32 14.09 -33.55 36.98
N ARG A 33 14.83 -33.14 35.95
CA ARG A 33 16.27 -33.34 35.89
C ARG A 33 16.99 -32.04 35.56
N ARG A 34 17.95 -31.70 36.39
CA ARG A 34 18.89 -30.60 36.27
C ARG A 34 19.89 -30.89 35.13
N ASN A 35 20.12 -30.02 34.19
CA ASN A 35 21.39 -29.37 33.91
C ASN A 35 21.33 -28.66 32.54
N SER A 36 22.05 -27.53 32.53
CA SER A 36 22.49 -26.71 31.41
C SER A 36 21.62 -25.53 31.00
N ARG A 37 22.22 -24.39 31.13
CA ARG A 37 21.76 -23.03 30.84
C ARG A 37 21.29 -22.87 29.40
N THR A 38 20.01 -22.62 29.24
CA THR A 38 19.44 -21.80 28.17
C THR A 38 18.12 -21.28 28.70
N LEU A 39 18.04 -19.97 28.93
CA LEU A 39 16.85 -19.27 29.34
C LEU A 39 15.89 -19.21 28.15
N ARG A 40 14.99 -20.18 28.02
CA ARG A 40 13.76 -20.07 27.25
C ARG A 40 12.65 -19.75 28.26
N GLY A 41 12.24 -18.48 28.28
CA GLY A 41 11.06 -18.04 29.04
C GLY A 41 9.79 -18.55 28.35
N SER A 42 9.30 -19.73 28.75
CA SER A 42 7.95 -20.15 28.42
C SER A 42 6.98 -19.49 29.38
N PHE A 43 6.24 -18.48 28.90
CA PHE A 43 5.13 -17.92 29.65
C PHE A 43 3.94 -18.87 29.55
N CYS A 44 3.53 -19.42 30.68
CA CYS A 44 2.31 -20.20 30.82
C CYS A 44 1.13 -19.24 30.97
N ILE A 45 0.38 -19.02 29.88
CA ILE A 45 -0.82 -18.16 29.88
C ILE A 45 -1.96 -18.95 30.53
N LYS A 46 -2.29 -18.63 31.78
CA LYS A 46 -3.57 -19.00 32.39
C LYS A 46 -4.67 -18.14 31.74
N ARG A 47 -5.67 -18.77 31.16
CA ARG A 47 -6.90 -18.13 30.71
C ARG A 47 -7.51 -17.29 31.82
N LEU A 48 -7.46 -15.98 31.70
CA LEU A 48 -8.18 -15.01 32.50
C LEU A 48 -9.29 -14.40 31.61
N SER A 49 -10.47 -14.31 32.18
CA SER A 49 -11.71 -13.88 31.55
C SER A 49 -11.65 -12.46 30.97
N GLY A 50 -12.07 -12.33 29.74
CA GLY A 50 -12.66 -11.25 28.93
C GLY A 50 -12.33 -9.76 29.10
N GLN A 51 -11.80 -9.30 30.22
CA GLN A 51 -11.51 -7.86 30.45
C GLN A 51 -10.03 -7.47 30.44
N ASN A 52 -9.12 -8.44 30.27
CA ASN A 52 -7.68 -8.18 30.34
C ASN A 52 -6.93 -8.39 29.00
N GLU A 53 -7.59 -8.89 27.95
CA GLU A 53 -6.90 -9.19 26.69
C GLU A 53 -6.37 -7.92 26.01
N SER A 54 -7.15 -6.84 25.97
CA SER A 54 -6.70 -5.55 25.38
C SER A 54 -5.54 -4.90 26.15
N LYS A 55 -5.47 -5.11 27.47
CA LYS A 55 -4.35 -4.61 28.29
C LYS A 55 -3.09 -5.47 28.15
N ILE A 56 -3.26 -6.77 27.91
CA ILE A 56 -2.15 -7.70 27.68
C ILE A 56 -1.59 -7.46 26.27
N GLU A 57 -2.43 -7.23 25.28
CA GLU A 57 -2.01 -6.84 23.93
C GLU A 57 -1.29 -5.49 23.94
N ALA A 58 -1.85 -4.46 24.58
CA ALA A 58 -1.18 -3.17 24.74
C ALA A 58 0.17 -3.30 25.49
N ALA A 59 0.27 -4.16 26.47
CA ALA A 59 1.51 -4.44 27.21
C ALA A 59 2.51 -5.22 26.34
N TYR A 60 2.06 -6.14 25.48
CA TYR A 60 2.91 -6.88 24.54
C TYR A 60 3.48 -5.95 23.48
N TYR A 61 2.64 -5.08 22.88
CA TYR A 61 3.10 -4.07 21.92
C TYR A 61 4.06 -3.05 22.57
N ALA A 62 3.78 -2.61 23.80
CA ALA A 62 4.68 -1.74 24.55
C ALA A 62 6.01 -2.44 24.93
N TYR A 63 6.01 -3.74 25.18
CA TYR A 63 7.20 -4.54 25.43
C TYR A 63 8.03 -4.74 24.15
N SER A 64 7.37 -5.05 23.01
CA SER A 64 8.03 -5.13 21.71
C SER A 64 8.70 -3.80 21.31
N ALA A 65 7.97 -2.70 21.47
CA ALA A 65 8.49 -1.35 21.19
C ALA A 65 9.72 -1.01 22.07
N ARG A 66 9.69 -1.33 23.39
CA ARG A 66 10.84 -1.13 24.30
C ARG A 66 12.06 -1.98 23.89
N LYS A 67 11.83 -3.24 23.49
CA LYS A 67 12.91 -4.12 23.04
C LYS A 67 13.62 -3.57 21.79
N CYS A 68 12.89 -2.86 20.94
CA CYS A 68 13.43 -2.22 19.73
C CYS A 68 14.20 -0.94 20.01
N THR A 69 13.89 -0.22 21.11
CA THR A 69 14.63 0.99 21.51
C THR A 69 15.93 0.66 22.23
N GLU A 70 16.00 -0.47 22.93
CA GLU A 70 17.20 -0.90 23.68
C GLU A 70 18.23 -1.63 22.81
N HIS A 71 17.78 -2.32 21.73
CA HIS A 71 18.64 -2.98 20.76
C HIS A 71 18.04 -2.85 19.34
N PRO A 72 18.46 -1.86 18.56
CA PRO A 72 17.93 -1.63 17.21
C PRO A 72 18.50 -2.61 16.18
N THR A 73 18.42 -3.91 16.45
CA THR A 73 18.77 -4.94 15.47
C THR A 73 17.55 -5.23 14.57
N MET A 74 17.82 -5.58 13.32
CA MET A 74 16.84 -5.85 12.24
C MET A 74 15.71 -6.84 12.57
N ASN A 75 15.78 -7.55 13.69
CA ASN A 75 14.86 -8.62 14.08
C ASN A 75 13.62 -8.19 14.88
N CYS A 76 13.46 -6.89 15.21
CA CYS A 76 12.42 -6.45 16.12
C CYS A 76 10.99 -6.61 15.59
N TYR A 77 10.80 -6.61 14.27
CA TYR A 77 9.48 -6.66 13.62
C TYR A 77 9.22 -7.96 12.86
N GLN A 78 10.09 -8.97 12.95
CA GLN A 78 9.86 -10.27 12.29
C GLN A 78 8.62 -10.98 12.81
N ASP A 79 8.26 -10.77 14.08
CA ASP A 79 7.06 -11.34 14.67
C ASP A 79 5.76 -10.78 14.06
N GLU A 80 5.82 -9.63 13.37
CA GLU A 80 4.70 -9.05 12.64
C GLU A 80 4.46 -9.70 11.27
N PHE A 81 5.48 -10.40 10.72
CA PHE A 81 5.43 -10.97 9.37
C PHE A 81 5.75 -12.47 9.42
N ASP A 82 4.78 -13.27 9.86
CA ASP A 82 4.87 -14.72 9.99
C ASP A 82 4.69 -15.41 8.62
N GLN A 83 5.66 -15.20 7.74
CA GLN A 83 5.65 -15.81 6.42
C GLN A 83 5.97 -17.28 6.49
N THR A 84 5.32 -18.09 5.64
CA THR A 84 5.58 -19.52 5.53
C THR A 84 7.07 -19.78 5.29
N ASN A 85 7.68 -20.71 6.04
CA ASN A 85 9.08 -21.08 5.92
C ASN A 85 9.50 -21.31 4.46
N GLY A 86 10.63 -20.73 4.08
CA GLY A 86 11.18 -20.79 2.72
C GLY A 86 10.48 -19.91 1.69
N LEU A 87 9.51 -19.08 2.07
CA LEU A 87 8.94 -18.06 1.18
C LEU A 87 9.89 -16.85 1.09
N ARG A 88 10.27 -16.49 -0.12
CA ARG A 88 11.15 -15.35 -0.40
C ARG A 88 10.33 -14.25 -1.03
N TYR A 89 9.72 -13.38 -0.17
CA TYR A 89 8.78 -12.38 -0.65
C TYR A 89 9.48 -11.08 -1.06
N LEU A 90 9.46 -10.78 -2.36
CA LEU A 90 10.09 -9.61 -2.99
C LEU A 90 9.12 -8.89 -3.95
N ASN A 91 7.82 -8.79 -3.59
CA ASN A 91 6.78 -8.24 -4.48
C ASN A 91 5.89 -7.18 -3.84
N HIS A 92 6.43 -6.38 -2.90
CA HIS A 92 5.67 -5.33 -2.21
C HIS A 92 5.15 -4.22 -3.15
N ALA A 93 5.84 -3.98 -4.26
CA ALA A 93 5.37 -3.04 -5.28
C ALA A 93 4.11 -3.52 -6.05
N ALA A 94 3.65 -4.77 -5.84
CA ALA A 94 2.37 -5.27 -6.36
C ALA A 94 1.33 -5.32 -5.24
N VAL A 95 1.45 -6.29 -4.32
CA VAL A 95 0.60 -6.43 -3.12
C VAL A 95 1.52 -6.83 -1.97
N ALA A 96 1.44 -6.19 -0.83
CA ALA A 96 2.24 -6.53 0.34
C ALA A 96 1.53 -7.53 1.26
N PRO A 97 2.28 -8.40 1.95
CA PRO A 97 1.76 -9.11 3.10
C PRO A 97 1.34 -8.14 4.20
N TRP A 98 0.24 -8.44 4.88
CA TRP A 98 -0.19 -7.65 6.02
C TRP A 98 0.67 -7.96 7.25
N PRO A 99 0.94 -7.00 8.13
CA PRO A 99 1.48 -7.29 9.44
C PRO A 99 0.43 -8.02 10.29
N ARG A 100 0.87 -8.82 11.27
CA ARG A 100 0.00 -9.59 12.16
C ARG A 100 -1.05 -8.72 12.83
N ARG A 101 -0.67 -7.53 13.32
CA ARG A 101 -1.60 -6.58 13.94
C ARG A 101 -2.78 -6.17 13.04
N ALA A 102 -2.57 -6.08 11.72
CA ALA A 102 -3.65 -5.80 10.78
C ALA A 102 -4.62 -6.99 10.66
N ALA A 103 -4.11 -8.21 10.58
CA ALA A 103 -4.92 -9.43 10.57
C ALA A 103 -5.69 -9.61 11.89
N ASP A 104 -5.07 -9.30 13.03
CA ASP A 104 -5.70 -9.35 14.36
C ASP A 104 -6.80 -8.31 14.48
N ALA A 105 -6.58 -7.07 14.01
CA ALA A 105 -7.60 -6.02 13.99
C ALA A 105 -8.83 -6.42 13.17
N VAL A 106 -8.63 -6.97 11.96
CA VAL A 106 -9.72 -7.47 11.11
C VAL A 106 -10.46 -8.63 11.80
N SER A 107 -9.75 -9.55 12.41
CA SER A 107 -10.32 -10.70 13.11
C SER A 107 -11.12 -10.27 14.35
N ALA A 108 -10.63 -9.27 15.09
CA ALA A 108 -11.34 -8.70 16.25
C ALA A 108 -12.61 -8.00 15.79
N PHE A 109 -12.54 -7.15 14.76
CA PHE A 109 -13.70 -6.48 14.18
C PHE A 109 -14.77 -7.46 13.70
N ALA A 110 -14.35 -8.54 13.01
CA ALA A 110 -15.30 -9.57 12.54
C ALA A 110 -16.01 -10.28 13.70
N ARG A 111 -15.30 -10.61 14.77
CA ARG A 111 -15.88 -11.22 15.99
C ARG A 111 -16.84 -10.27 16.70
N GLU A 112 -16.45 -9.00 16.86
CA GLU A 112 -17.28 -7.96 17.44
C GLU A 112 -18.58 -7.79 16.65
N ASN A 113 -18.48 -7.69 15.33
CA ASN A 113 -19.65 -7.53 14.46
C ASN A 113 -20.63 -8.71 14.57
N VAL A 114 -20.12 -9.96 14.63
CA VAL A 114 -20.95 -11.15 14.84
C VAL A 114 -21.65 -11.15 16.21
N ALA A 115 -20.97 -10.69 17.25
CA ALA A 115 -21.48 -10.73 18.62
C ALA A 115 -22.42 -9.56 18.94
N HIS A 116 -22.13 -8.38 18.43
CA HIS A 116 -22.75 -7.12 18.87
C HIS A 116 -23.32 -6.27 17.70
N GLY A 117 -23.09 -6.67 16.45
CA GLY A 117 -23.47 -5.85 15.28
C GLY A 117 -22.80 -4.48 15.35
N ALA A 118 -23.57 -3.43 15.14
CA ALA A 118 -23.11 -2.04 15.15
C ALA A 118 -23.33 -1.33 16.51
N SER A 119 -23.39 -2.07 17.63
CA SER A 119 -23.65 -1.47 18.97
C SER A 119 -22.58 -0.42 19.32
N ASP A 120 -21.34 -0.65 18.92
CA ASP A 120 -20.20 0.21 19.22
C ASP A 120 -19.76 1.05 18.01
N TYR A 121 -20.69 1.36 17.10
CA TYR A 121 -20.39 2.16 15.88
C TYR A 121 -19.63 3.47 16.15
N PRO A 122 -19.86 4.21 17.25
CA PRO A 122 -19.05 5.38 17.60
C PRO A 122 -17.55 5.08 17.78
N GLU A 123 -17.18 3.88 18.26
CA GLU A 123 -15.78 3.47 18.38
C GLU A 123 -15.15 3.22 17.00
N TRP A 124 -15.92 2.67 16.06
CA TRP A 124 -15.46 2.50 14.67
C TRP A 124 -15.12 3.85 14.03
N LEU A 125 -15.96 4.88 14.25
CA LEU A 125 -15.68 6.23 13.75
C LEU A 125 -14.40 6.84 14.35
N LYS A 126 -14.05 6.49 15.58
CA LYS A 126 -12.78 6.91 16.19
C LYS A 126 -11.58 6.27 15.49
N ILE A 127 -11.70 5.01 15.05
CA ILE A 127 -10.64 4.33 14.29
C ILE A 127 -10.48 4.99 12.93
N GLU A 128 -11.57 5.27 12.23
CA GLU A 128 -11.53 6.02 10.97
C GLU A 128 -10.86 7.39 11.13
N HIS A 129 -11.20 8.10 12.22
CA HIS A 129 -10.54 9.38 12.53
C HIS A 129 -9.04 9.23 12.76
N ARG A 130 -8.61 8.24 13.57
CA ARG A 130 -7.18 7.96 13.78
C ARG A 130 -6.47 7.59 12.48
N LEU A 131 -7.12 6.81 11.61
CA LEU A 131 -6.58 6.48 10.29
C LEU A 131 -6.30 7.77 9.48
N ARG A 132 -7.24 8.72 9.45
CA ARG A 132 -7.05 10.01 8.73
C ARG A 132 -5.90 10.80 9.31
N GLU A 133 -5.78 10.85 10.63
CA GLU A 133 -4.68 11.56 11.30
C GLU A 133 -3.31 10.89 11.01
N ARG A 134 -3.24 9.54 10.98
CA ARG A 134 -2.02 8.82 10.58
C ARG A 134 -1.66 9.11 9.11
N LEU A 135 -2.63 9.05 8.22
CA LEU A 135 -2.44 9.39 6.81
C LEU A 135 -2.01 10.84 6.62
N ALA A 136 -2.57 11.78 7.40
CA ALA A 136 -2.16 13.18 7.35
C ALA A 136 -0.67 13.35 7.75
N ARG A 137 -0.23 12.67 8.80
CA ARG A 137 1.20 12.67 9.19
C ARG A 137 2.08 12.01 8.11
N LEU A 138 1.63 10.89 7.55
CA LEU A 138 2.37 10.15 6.52
C LEU A 138 2.58 10.97 5.23
N LEU A 139 1.59 11.81 4.86
CA LEU A 139 1.67 12.71 3.71
C LEU A 139 2.24 14.10 4.04
N ASN A 140 2.49 14.41 5.30
CA ASN A 140 2.74 15.76 5.80
C ASN A 140 1.64 16.75 5.35
N ALA A 141 0.37 16.30 5.36
CA ALA A 141 -0.79 17.14 5.11
C ALA A 141 -1.11 17.99 6.35
N ARG A 142 -1.75 19.14 6.17
CA ARG A 142 -2.05 20.08 7.28
C ARG A 142 -3.06 19.50 8.26
N ALA A 143 -4.01 18.70 7.78
CA ALA A 143 -5.06 18.08 8.59
C ALA A 143 -5.62 16.83 7.92
N GLY A 144 -6.20 15.91 8.72
CA GLY A 144 -6.94 14.75 8.21
C GLY A 144 -8.16 15.15 7.35
N SER A 145 -8.69 16.37 7.53
CA SER A 145 -9.76 16.91 6.69
C SER A 145 -9.35 17.22 5.25
N ASP A 146 -8.06 17.20 4.94
CA ASP A 146 -7.52 17.35 3.58
C ASP A 146 -7.53 16.04 2.79
N LEU A 147 -7.90 14.94 3.46
CA LEU A 147 -7.86 13.59 2.94
C LEU A 147 -9.25 13.00 2.78
N ALA A 148 -9.46 12.28 1.69
CA ALA A 148 -10.59 11.37 1.50
C ALA A 148 -10.10 9.92 1.51
N LEU A 149 -10.91 9.02 2.09
CA LEU A 149 -10.73 7.59 1.98
C LEU A 149 -11.44 7.10 0.72
N VAL A 150 -10.68 6.47 -0.16
CA VAL A 150 -11.13 6.06 -1.50
C VAL A 150 -10.95 4.57 -1.70
N LYS A 151 -11.64 4.00 -2.67
CA LYS A 151 -11.50 2.56 -2.98
C LYS A 151 -10.11 2.21 -3.50
N ASN A 152 -9.55 3.09 -4.33
CA ASN A 152 -8.26 2.86 -4.98
C ASN A 152 -7.73 4.14 -5.67
N THR A 153 -6.47 4.10 -6.08
CA THR A 153 -5.81 5.18 -6.85
C THR A 153 -6.59 5.59 -8.10
N SER A 154 -7.19 4.63 -8.82
CA SER A 154 -7.96 4.93 -10.04
C SER A 154 -9.21 5.76 -9.78
N GLU A 155 -9.90 5.53 -8.67
CA GLU A 155 -11.04 6.36 -8.25
C GLU A 155 -10.59 7.79 -7.96
N ALA A 156 -9.51 7.96 -7.19
CA ALA A 156 -8.95 9.28 -6.87
C ALA A 156 -8.52 10.05 -8.13
N LEU A 157 -7.83 9.38 -9.06
CA LEU A 157 -7.47 9.97 -10.36
C LEU A 157 -8.71 10.37 -11.15
N SER A 158 -9.78 9.57 -11.09
CA SER A 158 -11.05 9.88 -11.77
C SER A 158 -11.73 11.10 -11.17
N PHE A 159 -11.66 11.32 -9.86
CA PHE A 159 -12.16 12.56 -9.24
C PHE A 159 -11.46 13.80 -9.80
N VAL A 160 -10.16 13.73 -10.04
CA VAL A 160 -9.40 14.83 -10.64
C VAL A 160 -9.75 14.98 -12.12
N ALA A 161 -9.68 13.88 -12.89
CA ALA A 161 -9.87 13.90 -14.34
C ALA A 161 -11.25 14.38 -14.75
N PHE A 162 -12.28 13.88 -14.09
CA PHE A 162 -13.67 14.26 -14.45
C PHE A 162 -14.20 15.44 -13.65
N GLY A 163 -13.54 15.82 -12.55
CA GLY A 163 -13.92 16.93 -11.70
C GLY A 163 -13.39 18.29 -12.18
N LEU A 164 -12.28 18.33 -12.90
CA LEU A 164 -11.74 19.57 -13.46
C LEU A 164 -12.60 20.08 -14.64
N ASP A 165 -12.73 21.42 -14.73
CA ASP A 165 -13.40 22.09 -15.84
C ASP A 165 -12.44 22.21 -17.03
N TRP A 166 -12.52 21.22 -17.93
CA TRP A 166 -11.70 21.13 -19.14
C TRP A 166 -12.28 21.92 -20.29
N ARG A 167 -11.40 22.52 -21.09
CA ARG A 167 -11.72 23.18 -22.36
C ARG A 167 -11.07 22.41 -23.50
N GLU A 168 -11.67 22.51 -24.68
CA GLU A 168 -11.08 21.97 -25.89
C GLU A 168 -9.67 22.55 -26.12
N GLY A 169 -8.70 21.68 -26.37
CA GLY A 169 -7.30 22.02 -26.50
C GLY A 169 -6.50 22.12 -25.22
N ASP A 170 -7.13 21.99 -24.03
CA ASP A 170 -6.39 21.83 -22.77
C ASP A 170 -5.51 20.57 -22.82
N GLN A 171 -4.37 20.60 -22.12
CA GLN A 171 -3.41 19.52 -22.11
C GLN A 171 -3.16 18.93 -20.71
N VAL A 172 -2.99 17.61 -20.68
CA VAL A 172 -2.44 16.87 -19.53
C VAL A 172 -1.08 16.32 -19.93
N VAL A 173 -0.04 16.64 -19.17
CA VAL A 173 1.31 16.07 -19.35
C VAL A 173 1.46 14.86 -18.43
N ILE A 174 1.94 13.73 -18.97
CA ILE A 174 2.22 12.50 -18.24
C ILE A 174 3.58 11.91 -18.66
N GLY A 175 4.14 10.99 -17.86
CA GLY A 175 5.28 10.19 -18.25
C GLY A 175 4.87 9.01 -19.15
N ASN A 176 5.77 8.57 -20.04
CA ASN A 176 5.52 7.41 -20.90
C ASN A 176 5.63 6.05 -20.17
N GLU A 177 6.10 6.03 -18.92
CA GLU A 177 6.22 4.84 -18.08
C GLU A 177 5.10 4.71 -17.04
N GLU A 178 4.02 5.52 -17.14
CA GLU A 178 2.94 5.50 -16.17
C GLU A 178 2.20 4.16 -16.14
N PHE A 179 1.80 3.75 -14.92
CA PHE A 179 0.88 2.63 -14.77
C PHE A 179 -0.46 2.96 -15.44
N PRO A 180 -1.19 1.97 -16.02
CA PRO A 180 -2.43 2.23 -16.74
C PRO A 180 -3.44 3.12 -16.02
N SER A 181 -3.54 3.07 -14.68
CA SER A 181 -4.44 3.95 -13.92
C SER A 181 -4.14 5.43 -14.13
N ASN A 182 -2.86 5.82 -14.17
CA ASN A 182 -2.44 7.21 -14.39
C ASN A 182 -2.25 7.57 -15.86
N ARG A 183 -2.66 6.72 -16.79
CA ARG A 183 -2.68 6.98 -18.24
C ARG A 183 -4.10 6.96 -18.78
N VAL A 184 -4.81 5.85 -18.58
CA VAL A 184 -6.15 5.61 -19.17
C VAL A 184 -7.15 6.68 -18.76
N VAL A 185 -7.08 7.16 -17.52
CA VAL A 185 -8.00 8.17 -17.00
C VAL A 185 -7.89 9.50 -17.75
N TRP A 186 -6.70 9.89 -18.18
CA TRP A 186 -6.45 11.09 -18.98
C TRP A 186 -6.83 10.88 -20.45
N GLU A 187 -6.52 9.72 -21.01
CA GLU A 187 -6.94 9.36 -22.37
C GLU A 187 -8.47 9.37 -22.52
N ALA A 188 -9.21 9.03 -21.45
CA ALA A 188 -10.66 9.08 -21.44
C ALA A 188 -11.24 10.50 -21.57
N LEU A 189 -10.41 11.56 -21.46
CA LEU A 189 -10.81 12.93 -21.70
C LEU A 189 -10.71 13.38 -23.16
N ARG A 190 -10.13 12.56 -24.04
CA ARG A 190 -10.03 12.89 -25.49
C ARG A 190 -11.36 13.29 -26.14
N PRO A 191 -12.51 12.66 -25.84
CA PRO A 191 -13.81 13.10 -26.39
C PRO A 191 -14.25 14.50 -25.95
N ARG A 192 -13.60 15.04 -24.88
CA ARG A 192 -13.81 16.43 -24.41
C ARG A 192 -12.82 17.42 -25.06
N GLY A 193 -12.02 16.96 -26.03
CA GLY A 193 -11.01 17.79 -26.68
C GLY A 193 -9.72 17.99 -25.87
N VAL A 194 -9.49 17.20 -24.80
CA VAL A 194 -8.26 17.27 -24.01
C VAL A 194 -7.16 16.45 -24.68
N GLU A 195 -5.99 17.05 -24.79
CA GLU A 195 -4.80 16.41 -25.35
C GLU A 195 -3.94 15.79 -24.25
N VAL A 196 -3.49 14.54 -24.42
CA VAL A 196 -2.53 13.89 -23.53
C VAL A 196 -1.14 13.97 -24.18
N VAL A 197 -0.21 14.62 -23.48
CA VAL A 197 1.18 14.77 -23.89
C VAL A 197 2.04 13.81 -23.10
N GLU A 198 2.53 12.76 -23.73
CA GLU A 198 3.42 11.77 -23.13
C GLU A 198 4.88 12.22 -23.28
N VAL A 199 5.63 12.19 -22.17
CA VAL A 199 7.04 12.58 -22.10
C VAL A 199 7.90 11.37 -21.78
N GLY A 200 8.95 11.13 -22.57
CA GLY A 200 9.93 10.09 -22.30
C GLY A 200 10.70 10.38 -21.01
N LEU A 201 10.75 9.38 -20.11
CA LEU A 201 11.48 9.48 -18.84
C LEU A 201 12.90 8.89 -18.91
N ALA A 202 13.27 8.29 -20.02
CA ALA A 202 14.62 7.80 -20.27
C ALA A 202 15.56 8.98 -20.49
N GLY A 203 16.60 9.10 -19.67
CA GLY A 203 17.58 10.18 -19.75
C GLY A 203 18.02 10.66 -18.37
N ASP A 204 18.99 11.57 -18.37
CA ASP A 204 19.62 12.04 -17.13
C ASP A 204 18.76 13.05 -16.35
N ASP A 205 17.84 13.75 -17.03
CA ASP A 205 17.00 14.81 -16.45
C ASP A 205 15.55 14.75 -16.95
N PRO A 206 14.76 13.73 -16.54
CA PRO A 206 13.37 13.62 -16.90
C PRO A 206 12.50 14.76 -16.35
N GLU A 207 12.89 15.37 -15.25
CA GLU A 207 12.17 16.50 -14.66
C GLU A 207 12.17 17.72 -15.58
N SER A 208 13.31 18.03 -16.19
CA SER A 208 13.38 19.11 -17.18
C SER A 208 12.56 18.80 -18.42
N ALA A 209 12.56 17.54 -18.90
CA ALA A 209 11.73 17.13 -20.02
C ALA A 209 10.24 17.31 -19.75
N LEU A 210 9.77 16.85 -18.56
CA LEU A 210 8.39 17.02 -18.12
C LEU A 210 7.99 18.50 -18.05
N LEU A 211 8.83 19.34 -17.45
CA LEU A 211 8.58 20.77 -17.29
C LEU A 211 8.65 21.53 -18.63
N ALA A 212 9.48 21.12 -19.56
CA ALA A 212 9.55 21.68 -20.91
C ALA A 212 8.30 21.37 -21.75
N ALA A 213 7.67 20.21 -21.52
CA ALA A 213 6.41 19.84 -22.16
C ALA A 213 5.20 20.63 -21.62
N CYS A 214 5.32 21.28 -20.45
CA CYS A 214 4.28 22.11 -19.87
C CYS A 214 4.22 23.48 -20.56
N GLY A 215 3.37 23.61 -21.58
CA GLY A 215 3.12 24.84 -22.34
C GLY A 215 1.90 25.64 -21.84
N PRO A 216 1.50 26.70 -22.56
CA PRO A 216 0.39 27.59 -22.17
C PRO A 216 -0.99 26.89 -22.09
N ARG A 217 -1.16 25.76 -22.78
CA ARG A 217 -2.40 24.95 -22.74
C ARG A 217 -2.38 23.86 -21.67
N THR A 218 -1.25 23.65 -21.00
CA THR A 218 -1.14 22.61 -19.97
C THR A 218 -1.88 23.02 -18.69
N ARG A 219 -2.91 22.25 -18.35
CA ARG A 219 -3.70 22.44 -17.12
C ARG A 219 -3.19 21.60 -15.95
N LEU A 220 -2.65 20.42 -16.27
CA LEU A 220 -2.25 19.45 -15.27
C LEU A 220 -1.00 18.72 -15.73
N LEU A 221 -0.08 18.47 -14.79
CA LEU A 221 0.97 17.48 -14.90
C LEU A 221 0.65 16.36 -13.92
N SER A 222 0.45 15.13 -14.41
CA SER A 222 0.20 13.95 -13.60
C SER A 222 1.33 12.95 -13.77
N ILE A 223 1.97 12.55 -12.65
CA ILE A 223 3.13 11.70 -12.68
C ILE A 223 3.17 10.75 -11.47
N SER A 224 3.63 9.52 -11.66
CA SER A 224 3.99 8.66 -10.55
C SER A 224 5.26 9.14 -9.86
N ALA A 225 5.21 9.28 -8.54
CA ALA A 225 6.38 9.68 -7.73
C ALA A 225 7.56 8.74 -7.92
N VAL A 226 7.25 7.45 -8.10
CA VAL A 226 8.19 6.38 -8.44
C VAL A 226 7.56 5.52 -9.54
N GLN A 227 8.29 5.30 -10.62
CA GLN A 227 7.79 4.51 -11.74
C GLN A 227 7.69 3.02 -11.38
N TYR A 228 6.53 2.41 -11.67
CA TYR A 228 6.19 1.06 -11.22
C TYR A 228 7.05 -0.05 -11.84
N ALA A 229 7.58 0.18 -13.01
CA ALA A 229 8.39 -0.78 -13.76
C ALA A 229 9.87 -0.64 -13.46
N SER A 230 10.43 0.55 -13.61
CA SER A 230 11.86 0.83 -13.46
C SER A 230 12.28 1.15 -12.02
N GLY A 231 11.35 1.63 -11.18
CA GLY A 231 11.67 2.15 -9.85
C GLY A 231 12.32 3.55 -9.90
N LEU A 232 12.30 4.21 -11.05
CA LEU A 232 12.79 5.58 -11.19
C LEU A 232 12.04 6.50 -10.24
N ARG A 233 12.78 7.14 -9.33
CA ARG A 233 12.29 8.15 -8.40
C ARG A 233 12.51 9.54 -9.00
N LEU A 234 11.44 10.33 -9.07
CA LEU A 234 11.47 11.70 -9.57
C LEU A 234 11.68 12.71 -8.45
N ASP A 235 12.29 13.84 -8.79
CA ASP A 235 12.42 15.01 -7.91
C ASP A 235 11.11 15.81 -7.92
N LEU A 236 10.22 15.46 -6.97
CA LEU A 236 8.87 16.05 -6.87
C LEU A 236 8.90 17.51 -6.45
N GLU A 237 9.87 17.94 -5.63
CA GLU A 237 10.02 19.36 -5.24
C GLU A 237 10.33 20.21 -6.46
N ARG A 238 11.27 19.78 -7.28
CA ARG A 238 11.65 20.46 -8.52
C ARG A 238 10.48 20.55 -9.49
N ILE A 239 9.74 19.43 -9.67
CA ILE A 239 8.56 19.38 -10.54
C ILE A 239 7.47 20.32 -10.01
N GLY A 240 7.12 20.23 -8.73
CA GLY A 240 6.07 21.03 -8.11
C GLY A 240 6.37 22.53 -8.19
N ALA A 241 7.58 22.94 -7.83
CA ALA A 241 8.02 24.33 -8.00
C ALA A 241 7.96 24.78 -9.47
N GLY A 242 8.28 23.90 -10.41
CA GLY A 242 8.16 24.15 -11.84
C GLY A 242 6.71 24.32 -12.32
N CYS A 243 5.81 23.49 -11.83
CA CYS A 243 4.37 23.56 -12.10
C CYS A 243 3.76 24.86 -11.55
N ARG A 244 4.06 25.19 -10.27
CA ARG A 244 3.60 26.43 -9.65
C ARG A 244 3.98 27.68 -10.46
N ARG A 245 5.22 27.78 -10.91
CA ARG A 245 5.67 28.91 -11.74
C ARG A 245 4.91 29.05 -13.07
N ARG A 246 4.36 27.94 -13.56
CA ARG A 246 3.61 27.89 -14.84
C ARG A 246 2.09 27.95 -14.66
N GLY A 247 1.61 27.94 -13.42
CA GLY A 247 0.18 27.84 -13.14
C GLY A 247 -0.44 26.49 -13.51
N VAL A 248 0.38 25.43 -13.58
CA VAL A 248 -0.01 24.04 -13.88
C VAL A 248 -0.33 23.33 -12.57
N LEU A 249 -1.45 22.60 -12.50
CA LEU A 249 -1.79 21.77 -11.35
C LEU A 249 -0.90 20.54 -11.33
N PHE A 250 -0.36 20.20 -10.14
CA PHE A 250 0.50 19.04 -9.96
C PHE A 250 -0.27 17.91 -9.27
N CYS A 251 -0.40 16.77 -9.96
CA CYS A 251 -1.08 15.56 -9.51
C CYS A 251 -0.05 14.43 -9.37
N ILE A 252 0.02 13.79 -8.20
CA ILE A 252 1.02 12.78 -7.88
C ILE A 252 0.34 11.43 -7.61
N ASP A 253 0.61 10.43 -8.45
CA ASP A 253 0.39 9.04 -8.06
C ASP A 253 1.52 8.61 -7.12
N ALA A 254 1.21 8.56 -5.82
CA ALA A 254 2.15 8.28 -4.75
C ALA A 254 2.21 6.78 -4.36
N ILE A 255 1.49 5.90 -5.09
CA ILE A 255 1.31 4.49 -4.71
C ILE A 255 2.61 3.69 -4.56
N GLN A 256 3.69 4.09 -5.23
CA GLN A 256 5.00 3.42 -5.13
C GLN A 256 5.98 4.13 -4.19
N GLN A 257 5.57 5.24 -3.57
CA GLN A 257 6.39 5.97 -2.60
C GLN A 257 5.79 5.96 -1.19
N LEU A 258 4.47 6.18 -1.06
CA LEU A 258 3.80 6.32 0.23
C LEU A 258 3.83 5.00 1.02
N GLY A 259 4.49 5.03 2.19
CA GLY A 259 4.79 3.85 3.00
C GLY A 259 6.16 3.21 2.72
N ALA A 260 6.85 3.60 1.61
CA ALA A 260 8.22 3.18 1.30
C ALA A 260 9.27 4.24 1.65
N LEU A 261 8.95 5.50 1.41
CA LEU A 261 9.82 6.65 1.62
C LEU A 261 9.02 7.79 2.24
N PRO A 262 9.68 8.75 2.93
CA PRO A 262 9.03 9.99 3.34
C PRO A 262 8.33 10.69 2.16
N PHE A 263 7.19 11.32 2.45
CA PHE A 263 6.38 12.02 1.47
C PHE A 263 5.88 13.34 2.06
N ASP A 264 5.93 14.43 1.29
CA ASP A 264 5.58 15.77 1.76
C ASP A 264 4.77 16.54 0.72
N VAL A 265 3.44 16.54 0.86
CA VAL A 265 2.55 17.24 -0.07
C VAL A 265 2.75 18.75 -0.06
N GLN A 266 3.28 19.32 1.05
CA GLN A 266 3.51 20.76 1.16
C GLN A 266 4.79 21.16 0.44
N ALA A 267 5.90 20.42 0.65
CA ALA A 267 7.16 20.66 -0.05
C ALA A 267 7.02 20.48 -1.58
N TYR A 268 6.14 19.58 -2.02
CA TYR A 268 5.93 19.29 -3.44
C TYR A 268 4.96 20.27 -4.12
N ASP A 269 4.42 21.27 -3.43
CA ASP A 269 3.36 22.14 -3.98
C ASP A 269 2.23 21.34 -4.66
N CYS A 270 1.85 20.24 -4.03
CA CYS A 270 0.98 19.24 -4.60
C CYS A 270 -0.48 19.70 -4.59
N ALA A 271 -1.15 19.70 -5.74
CA ALA A 271 -2.58 19.93 -5.82
C ALA A 271 -3.38 18.68 -5.43
N PHE A 272 -2.92 17.51 -5.87
CA PHE A 272 -3.56 16.22 -5.66
C PHE A 272 -2.51 15.13 -5.47
N ALA A 273 -2.72 14.24 -4.49
CA ALA A 273 -1.93 13.01 -4.34
C ALA A 273 -2.84 11.84 -3.98
N MET A 274 -2.51 10.65 -4.45
CA MET A 274 -3.28 9.44 -4.18
C MET A 274 -2.39 8.22 -4.05
N ALA A 275 -2.84 7.26 -3.23
CA ALA A 275 -2.21 5.95 -3.10
C ALA A 275 -3.17 4.91 -2.53
N ASP A 276 -3.06 3.67 -2.99
CA ASP A 276 -3.71 2.51 -2.37
C ASP A 276 -2.93 1.99 -1.15
N GLY A 277 -3.67 1.43 -0.19
CA GLY A 277 -3.10 0.86 1.04
C GLY A 277 -2.35 -0.44 0.87
N HIS A 278 -2.62 -1.21 -0.18
CA HIS A 278 -2.21 -2.63 -0.32
C HIS A 278 -0.75 -2.86 -0.71
N LYS A 279 0.05 -1.81 -0.93
CA LYS A 279 1.46 -1.93 -1.28
C LYS A 279 2.35 -1.57 -0.09
N TRP A 280 3.04 -0.46 -0.17
CA TRP A 280 4.02 -0.06 0.83
C TRP A 280 3.42 0.37 2.17
N MET A 281 2.13 0.68 2.21
CA MET A 281 1.41 0.93 3.46
C MET A 281 0.98 -0.37 4.17
N LEU A 282 1.24 -1.56 3.60
CA LEU A 282 1.00 -2.89 4.19
C LEU A 282 -0.46 -3.18 4.55
N GLY A 283 -1.40 -2.46 3.93
CA GLY A 283 -2.83 -2.56 4.19
C GLY A 283 -3.58 -3.43 3.18
N PRO A 284 -4.91 -3.46 3.25
CA PRO A 284 -5.75 -4.23 2.32
C PRO A 284 -5.94 -3.51 0.98
N GLU A 285 -6.29 -4.29 -0.05
CA GLU A 285 -6.90 -3.75 -1.26
C GLU A 285 -8.28 -3.17 -0.96
N GLY A 286 -8.76 -2.25 -1.79
CA GLY A 286 -10.10 -1.66 -1.64
C GLY A 286 -10.17 -0.52 -0.62
N LEU A 287 -9.02 -0.02 -0.16
CA LEU A 287 -8.91 1.19 0.64
C LEU A 287 -7.60 1.93 0.31
N GLY A 288 -7.72 3.19 -0.01
CA GLY A 288 -6.63 4.11 -0.30
C GLY A 288 -6.92 5.51 0.20
N VAL A 289 -6.03 6.44 -0.12
CA VAL A 289 -6.12 7.84 0.28
C VAL A 289 -6.09 8.75 -0.95
N PHE A 290 -6.88 9.81 -0.89
CA PHE A 290 -6.85 10.93 -1.81
C PHE A 290 -6.61 12.23 -1.03
N TYR A 291 -5.47 12.86 -1.25
CA TYR A 291 -5.18 14.21 -0.81
C TYR A 291 -5.66 15.21 -1.86
N CYS A 292 -6.45 16.17 -1.42
CA CYS A 292 -6.89 17.29 -2.24
C CYS A 292 -6.56 18.60 -1.54
N HIS A 293 -5.68 19.40 -2.14
CA HIS A 293 -5.32 20.70 -1.58
C HIS A 293 -6.59 21.56 -1.32
N PRO A 294 -6.71 22.24 -0.16
CA PRO A 294 -7.92 22.96 0.21
C PRO A 294 -8.48 23.89 -0.87
N GLU A 295 -7.62 24.61 -1.59
CA GLU A 295 -8.00 25.53 -2.66
C GLU A 295 -8.56 24.86 -3.91
N GLN A 296 -8.35 23.54 -4.06
CA GLN A 296 -8.80 22.80 -5.23
C GLN A 296 -10.12 22.05 -4.99
N ARG A 297 -10.52 21.82 -3.73
CA ARG A 297 -11.69 20.98 -3.40
C ARG A 297 -12.99 21.44 -4.03
N GLU A 298 -13.27 22.74 -3.96
CA GLU A 298 -14.51 23.30 -4.50
C GLU A 298 -14.46 23.50 -6.02
N ARG A 299 -13.26 23.39 -6.61
CA ARG A 299 -13.07 23.49 -8.06
C ARG A 299 -13.32 22.16 -8.77
N LEU A 300 -13.31 21.05 -8.03
CA LEU A 300 -13.64 19.74 -8.58
C LEU A 300 -15.15 19.51 -8.54
N ALA A 301 -15.76 19.33 -9.70
CA ALA A 301 -17.14 18.87 -9.81
C ALA A 301 -17.25 17.46 -9.22
N LEU A 302 -18.32 17.21 -8.48
CA LEU A 302 -18.60 15.91 -7.90
C LEU A 302 -19.35 15.03 -8.90
N HIS A 303 -19.02 13.75 -8.97
CA HIS A 303 -19.63 12.78 -9.87
C HIS A 303 -20.33 11.63 -9.12
N GLU A 304 -20.02 11.46 -7.84
CA GLU A 304 -20.66 10.52 -6.95
C GLU A 304 -21.37 11.26 -5.83
N TYR A 305 -22.60 10.87 -5.52
CA TYR A 305 -23.43 11.53 -4.52
C TYR A 305 -24.00 10.52 -3.55
N GLY A 306 -24.08 10.88 -2.28
CA GLY A 306 -24.67 10.07 -1.24
C GLY A 306 -24.62 10.72 0.13
N TRP A 307 -25.02 10.01 1.15
CA TRP A 307 -25.24 10.55 2.49
C TRP A 307 -23.95 10.97 3.22
N HIS A 308 -22.85 10.21 3.04
CA HIS A 308 -21.63 10.38 3.83
C HIS A 308 -20.83 11.63 3.42
N MET A 309 -20.97 12.08 2.17
CA MET A 309 -20.29 13.25 1.65
C MET A 309 -20.86 14.59 2.15
N LEU A 310 -22.00 14.56 2.85
CA LEU A 310 -22.72 15.77 3.26
C LEU A 310 -22.03 16.45 4.46
N GLU A 311 -22.17 17.78 4.56
CA GLU A 311 -21.63 18.53 5.69
C GLU A 311 -22.22 18.05 7.02
N HIS A 312 -23.52 17.75 7.03
CA HIS A 312 -24.25 17.20 8.17
C HIS A 312 -24.71 15.76 7.90
N ALA A 313 -23.77 14.86 7.64
CA ALA A 313 -24.01 13.50 7.18
C ALA A 313 -24.89 12.63 8.12
N LEU A 314 -24.96 12.96 9.41
CA LEU A 314 -25.78 12.21 10.39
C LEU A 314 -27.17 12.83 10.62
N ASP A 315 -27.48 13.96 9.97
CA ASP A 315 -28.79 14.59 10.02
C ASP A 315 -29.64 14.12 8.83
N TYR A 316 -30.23 12.93 8.95
CA TYR A 316 -30.97 12.26 7.87
C TYR A 316 -32.29 12.94 7.49
N GLU A 317 -32.84 13.79 8.34
CA GLU A 317 -34.10 14.52 8.08
C GLU A 317 -33.86 15.81 7.30
N ARG A 318 -32.62 16.26 7.23
CA ARG A 318 -32.26 17.50 6.58
C ARG A 318 -32.40 17.44 5.06
N ARG A 319 -33.16 18.40 4.48
CA ARG A 319 -33.41 18.47 3.04
C ARG A 319 -32.54 19.51 2.31
N ASP A 320 -32.08 20.56 3.01
CA ASP A 320 -31.18 21.60 2.50
C ASP A 320 -29.70 21.13 2.63
N TRP A 321 -29.34 20.12 1.86
CA TRP A 321 -28.02 19.53 1.92
C TRP A 321 -26.97 20.29 1.11
N ARG A 322 -25.72 20.19 1.52
CA ARG A 322 -24.55 20.61 0.76
C ARG A 322 -23.37 19.64 1.03
N PRO A 323 -22.43 19.53 0.06
CA PRO A 323 -21.24 18.75 0.26
C PRO A 323 -20.39 19.28 1.43
N ALA A 324 -19.68 18.39 2.11
CA ALA A 324 -18.72 18.78 3.13
C ALA A 324 -17.65 19.73 2.55
N ARG A 325 -17.18 20.66 3.37
CA ARG A 325 -16.06 21.54 3.00
C ARG A 325 -14.71 20.83 3.02
N SER A 326 -14.62 19.74 3.75
CA SER A 326 -13.45 18.85 3.81
C SER A 326 -13.39 17.95 2.58
N ALA A 327 -12.27 17.20 2.44
CA ALA A 327 -12.12 16.19 1.40
C ALA A 327 -13.12 15.04 1.51
N ARG A 328 -13.81 14.88 2.67
CA ARG A 328 -14.93 13.92 2.81
C ARG A 328 -16.03 14.12 1.76
N ARG A 329 -16.11 15.28 1.11
CA ARG A 329 -17.01 15.51 -0.03
C ARG A 329 -16.83 14.52 -1.19
N PHE A 330 -15.70 13.80 -1.24
CA PHE A 330 -15.42 12.75 -2.23
C PHE A 330 -15.79 11.35 -1.74
N GLU A 331 -16.36 11.20 -0.54
CA GLU A 331 -16.76 9.93 0.05
C GLU A 331 -18.28 9.80 0.06
N CYS A 332 -18.83 9.30 -1.04
CA CYS A 332 -20.29 9.35 -1.27
C CYS A 332 -21.10 8.46 -0.30
N GLY A 333 -20.57 7.31 0.11
CA GLY A 333 -21.34 6.28 0.83
C GLY A 333 -20.68 5.75 2.09
N SER A 334 -21.22 4.66 2.59
CA SER A 334 -20.73 4.01 3.82
C SER A 334 -19.25 3.63 3.68
N PRO A 335 -18.42 3.95 4.69
CA PRO A 335 -16.98 3.70 4.64
C PRO A 335 -16.65 2.21 4.70
N ASN A 336 -15.51 1.82 4.14
CA ASN A 336 -14.93 0.48 4.28
C ASN A 336 -14.31 0.32 5.68
N MET A 337 -15.15 0.06 6.70
CA MET A 337 -14.70 -0.04 8.09
C MET A 337 -13.69 -1.18 8.30
N LEU A 338 -13.91 -2.33 7.65
CA LEU A 338 -12.99 -3.47 7.74
C LEU A 338 -11.60 -3.10 7.21
N GLY A 339 -11.55 -2.42 6.06
CA GLY A 339 -10.30 -1.91 5.51
C GLY A 339 -9.67 -0.84 6.40
N ALA A 340 -10.48 0.02 7.04
CA ALA A 340 -10.00 1.06 7.95
C ALA A 340 -9.32 0.45 9.20
N MET A 341 -9.89 -0.62 9.79
CA MET A 341 -9.29 -1.36 10.89
C MET A 341 -7.90 -1.89 10.52
N ALA A 342 -7.79 -2.54 9.36
CA ALA A 342 -6.53 -3.11 8.90
C ALA A 342 -5.47 -2.05 8.59
N LEU A 343 -5.84 -1.02 7.82
CA LEU A 343 -4.89 0.00 7.39
C LEU A 343 -4.42 0.88 8.56
N GLU A 344 -5.31 1.20 9.51
CA GLU A 344 -4.94 1.93 10.74
C GLU A 344 -3.88 1.18 11.54
N ALA A 345 -4.06 -0.14 11.73
CA ALA A 345 -3.09 -0.98 12.41
C ALA A 345 -1.75 -1.07 11.65
N SER A 346 -1.78 -1.22 10.33
CA SER A 346 -0.58 -1.24 9.48
C SER A 346 0.21 0.06 9.55
N LEU A 347 -0.49 1.21 9.46
CA LEU A 347 0.16 2.52 9.57
C LEU A 347 0.71 2.76 10.98
N GLY A 348 0.07 2.19 12.02
CA GLY A 348 0.63 2.19 13.37
C GLY A 348 2.01 1.55 13.44
N LEU A 349 2.23 0.45 12.73
CA LEU A 349 3.55 -0.17 12.62
C LEU A 349 4.57 0.76 11.92
N LEU A 350 4.18 1.35 10.80
CA LEU A 350 5.08 2.26 10.06
C LEU A 350 5.45 3.50 10.89
N GLU A 351 4.52 4.05 11.67
CA GLU A 351 4.82 5.14 12.60
C GLU A 351 5.80 4.74 13.71
N GLU A 352 5.64 3.54 14.29
CA GLU A 352 6.55 3.01 15.32
C GLU A 352 7.98 2.82 14.78
N VAL A 353 8.10 2.33 13.55
CA VAL A 353 9.40 2.18 12.87
C VAL A 353 9.99 3.55 12.52
N GLY A 354 9.13 4.47 12.09
CA GLY A 354 9.49 5.78 11.56
C GLY A 354 9.87 5.74 10.08
N MET A 355 9.27 6.61 9.26
CA MET A 355 9.41 6.58 7.80
C MET A 355 10.84 6.79 7.32
N GLU A 356 11.66 7.56 8.05
CA GLU A 356 13.07 7.72 7.75
C GLU A 356 13.85 6.39 7.85
N ARG A 357 13.53 5.58 8.86
CA ARG A 357 14.12 4.26 9.03
C ARG A 357 13.59 3.28 7.99
N VAL A 358 12.28 3.27 7.76
CA VAL A 358 11.67 2.45 6.71
C VAL A 358 12.37 2.70 5.37
N GLY A 359 12.54 3.96 4.99
CA GLY A 359 13.19 4.34 3.73
C GLY A 359 14.65 3.90 3.64
N ARG A 360 15.44 4.09 4.72
CA ARG A 360 16.84 3.63 4.78
C ARG A 360 16.92 2.11 4.66
N ASP A 361 16.13 1.39 5.44
CA ASP A 361 16.14 -0.07 5.46
C ASP A 361 15.74 -0.67 4.10
N ILE A 362 14.79 -0.05 3.38
CA ILE A 362 14.42 -0.44 2.01
C ILE A 362 15.58 -0.15 1.05
N ALA A 363 16.18 1.02 1.12
CA ALA A 363 17.29 1.42 0.24
C ALA A 363 18.50 0.48 0.40
N GLU A 364 18.84 0.09 1.63
CA GLU A 364 19.91 -0.87 1.92
C GLU A 364 19.64 -2.24 1.28
N ARG A 365 18.41 -2.75 1.36
CA ARG A 365 18.02 -4.04 0.76
C ARG A 365 18.04 -4.00 -0.76
N VAL A 366 17.59 -2.91 -1.34
CA VAL A 366 17.65 -2.71 -2.80
C VAL A 366 19.10 -2.59 -3.25
N GLN A 367 19.96 -1.91 -2.48
CA GLN A 367 21.38 -1.82 -2.79
C GLN A 367 22.04 -3.21 -2.72
N TRP A 368 21.74 -3.99 -1.69
CA TRP A 368 22.27 -5.35 -1.56
C TRP A 368 21.85 -6.25 -2.75
N LEU A 369 20.57 -6.21 -3.13
CA LEU A 369 20.11 -6.90 -4.34
C LEU A 369 20.84 -6.43 -5.60
N GLN A 370 21.05 -5.12 -5.77
CA GLN A 370 21.77 -4.57 -6.91
C GLN A 370 23.22 -5.06 -6.97
N ASP A 371 23.92 -5.04 -5.84
CA ASP A 371 25.32 -5.45 -5.77
C ASP A 371 25.45 -6.95 -6.09
N GLY A 372 24.57 -7.77 -5.50
CA GLY A 372 24.52 -9.21 -5.77
C GLY A 372 24.17 -9.54 -7.22
N LEU A 373 23.20 -8.85 -7.81
CA LEU A 373 22.81 -9.02 -9.20
C LEU A 373 23.91 -8.57 -10.17
N SER A 374 24.61 -7.47 -9.85
CA SER A 374 25.70 -6.95 -10.68
C SER A 374 26.90 -7.92 -10.75
N GLY A 375 27.02 -8.83 -9.79
CA GLY A 375 28.02 -9.90 -9.76
C GLY A 375 27.63 -11.16 -10.55
N ILE A 376 26.41 -11.23 -11.12
CA ILE A 376 25.95 -12.38 -11.91
C ILE A 376 26.17 -12.09 -13.40
N PRO A 377 26.94 -12.90 -14.14
CA PRO A 377 27.16 -12.73 -15.56
C PRO A 377 25.83 -12.71 -16.34
N GLY A 378 25.72 -11.81 -17.31
CA GLY A 378 24.54 -11.67 -18.16
C GLY A 378 23.37 -10.89 -17.54
N VAL A 379 23.48 -10.47 -16.27
CA VAL A 379 22.44 -9.60 -15.68
C VAL A 379 22.53 -8.19 -16.23
N ARG A 380 21.39 -7.69 -16.71
CA ARG A 380 21.18 -6.29 -17.14
C ARG A 380 20.16 -5.62 -16.21
N LEU A 381 20.58 -4.56 -15.55
CA LEU A 381 19.71 -3.75 -14.72
C LEU A 381 18.91 -2.75 -15.57
N HIS A 382 17.60 -2.74 -15.41
CA HIS A 382 16.67 -1.77 -16.00
C HIS A 382 16.35 -0.60 -15.07
N SER A 383 16.53 -0.79 -13.76
CA SER A 383 16.39 0.26 -12.75
C SER A 383 17.59 1.19 -12.74
N PRO A 384 17.43 2.47 -12.36
CA PRO A 384 18.53 3.40 -12.19
C PRO A 384 19.60 2.86 -11.23
N ARG A 385 20.85 2.91 -11.63
CA ARG A 385 21.98 2.49 -10.76
C ARG A 385 22.23 3.44 -9.62
N ASN A 386 21.96 4.75 -9.84
CA ASN A 386 22.13 5.78 -8.82
C ASN A 386 21.08 5.60 -7.69
N PRO A 387 21.50 5.37 -6.42
CA PRO A 387 20.57 5.20 -5.31
C PRO A 387 19.64 6.38 -5.07
N SER A 388 20.06 7.62 -5.36
CA SER A 388 19.21 8.81 -5.19
C SER A 388 18.08 8.90 -6.21
N ARG A 389 18.19 8.18 -7.34
CA ARG A 389 17.21 8.13 -8.42
C ARG A 389 16.35 6.86 -8.37
N ARG A 390 16.43 6.09 -7.30
CA ARG A 390 15.76 4.80 -7.15
C ARG A 390 15.02 4.73 -5.81
N ALA A 391 13.87 4.08 -5.83
CA ALA A 391 13.11 3.73 -4.63
C ALA A 391 13.22 2.22 -4.32
N GLY A 392 12.19 1.63 -3.72
CA GLY A 392 12.13 0.24 -3.27
C GLY A 392 12.04 -0.81 -4.38
N ILE A 393 12.23 -0.46 -5.65
CA ILE A 393 12.04 -1.34 -6.81
C ILE A 393 13.36 -1.54 -7.55
N LEU A 394 13.65 -2.81 -7.91
CA LEU A 394 14.77 -3.18 -8.74
C LEU A 394 14.31 -4.15 -9.84
N THR A 395 14.52 -3.77 -11.10
CA THR A 395 14.14 -4.56 -12.28
C THR A 395 15.36 -4.93 -13.09
N PHE A 396 15.45 -6.19 -13.51
CA PHE A 396 16.57 -6.72 -14.27
C PHE A 396 16.11 -7.79 -15.26
N SER A 397 16.95 -8.09 -16.25
CA SER A 397 16.85 -9.27 -17.10
C SER A 397 18.16 -10.06 -17.09
N LEU A 398 18.12 -11.31 -17.54
CA LEU A 398 19.28 -12.20 -17.65
C LEU A 398 19.47 -12.57 -19.12
N ASP A 399 20.63 -12.27 -19.68
CA ASP A 399 20.96 -12.56 -21.08
C ASP A 399 20.83 -14.05 -21.37
N GLY A 400 20.26 -14.38 -22.51
CA GLY A 400 20.03 -15.75 -22.93
C GLY A 400 18.85 -16.45 -22.23
N GLN A 401 18.21 -15.81 -21.27
CA GLN A 401 17.03 -16.33 -20.57
C GLN A 401 15.77 -15.54 -20.98
N ASP A 402 14.71 -16.28 -21.32
CA ASP A 402 13.39 -15.68 -21.47
C ASP A 402 12.84 -15.24 -20.10
N ASN A 403 12.35 -14.02 -19.99
CA ASN A 403 11.85 -13.45 -18.74
C ASN A 403 10.68 -14.25 -18.14
N ARG A 404 9.84 -14.86 -18.97
CA ARG A 404 8.73 -15.69 -18.49
C ARG A 404 9.26 -16.97 -17.86
N THR A 405 10.19 -17.65 -18.52
CA THR A 405 10.84 -18.85 -18.01
C THR A 405 11.60 -18.57 -16.72
N LEU A 406 12.34 -17.47 -16.66
CA LEU A 406 13.03 -17.02 -15.44
C LEU A 406 12.04 -16.76 -14.30
N PHE A 407 10.93 -16.09 -14.58
CA PHE A 407 9.88 -15.82 -13.60
C PHE A 407 9.26 -17.12 -13.06
N GLU A 408 8.94 -18.08 -13.94
CA GLU A 408 8.36 -19.37 -13.54
C GLU A 408 9.34 -20.18 -12.71
N THR A 409 10.63 -20.20 -13.06
CA THR A 409 11.70 -20.85 -12.27
C THR A 409 11.81 -20.24 -10.87
N LEU A 410 11.86 -18.90 -10.76
CA LEU A 410 11.90 -18.21 -9.48
C LEU A 410 10.67 -18.53 -8.62
N ARG A 411 9.48 -18.63 -9.23
CA ARG A 411 8.27 -19.03 -8.50
C ARG A 411 8.32 -20.47 -7.99
N GLN A 412 8.85 -21.40 -8.76
CA GLN A 412 9.06 -22.80 -8.32
C GLN A 412 9.99 -22.83 -7.10
N GLU A 413 11.01 -22.00 -7.09
CA GLU A 413 11.93 -21.79 -5.95
C GLU A 413 11.34 -20.90 -4.85
N ARG A 414 10.02 -20.64 -4.88
CA ARG A 414 9.29 -19.85 -3.87
C ARG A 414 9.78 -18.41 -3.71
N VAL A 415 10.37 -17.84 -4.77
CA VAL A 415 10.67 -16.41 -4.85
C VAL A 415 9.45 -15.69 -5.42
N ILE A 416 8.80 -14.88 -4.60
CA ILE A 416 7.62 -14.10 -5.02
C ILE A 416 8.09 -12.76 -5.57
N CYS A 417 7.98 -12.60 -6.88
CA CYS A 417 8.40 -11.43 -7.65
C CYS A 417 7.37 -11.10 -8.74
N ALA A 418 7.66 -10.14 -9.59
CA ALA A 418 6.81 -9.81 -10.73
C ALA A 418 7.61 -9.73 -12.04
N GLN A 419 6.99 -10.10 -13.15
CA GLN A 419 7.52 -9.82 -14.48
C GLN A 419 6.96 -8.46 -14.92
N ARG A 420 7.81 -7.42 -14.97
CA ARG A 420 7.45 -6.03 -15.30
C ARG A 420 8.63 -5.32 -15.98
N GLY A 421 8.36 -4.29 -16.77
CA GLY A 421 9.38 -3.42 -17.33
C GLY A 421 10.43 -4.14 -18.19
N GLY A 422 10.03 -5.17 -18.92
CA GLY A 422 10.94 -5.96 -19.75
C GLY A 422 11.85 -6.91 -18.98
N GLY A 423 11.60 -7.15 -17.68
CA GLY A 423 12.43 -8.01 -16.84
C GLY A 423 11.69 -8.57 -15.63
N ILE A 424 12.47 -9.05 -14.67
CA ILE A 424 12.04 -9.48 -13.34
C ILE A 424 12.17 -8.30 -12.39
N ARG A 425 11.11 -7.99 -11.68
CA ARG A 425 11.04 -6.91 -10.70
C ARG A 425 11.05 -7.46 -9.28
N PHE A 426 12.04 -7.04 -8.50
CA PHE A 426 12.10 -7.24 -7.06
C PHE A 426 11.70 -5.97 -6.32
N SER A 427 11.02 -6.13 -5.21
CA SER A 427 10.63 -5.03 -4.33
C SER A 427 10.60 -5.50 -2.88
N PRO A 428 11.76 -5.46 -2.17
CA PRO A 428 11.84 -5.76 -0.74
C PRO A 428 11.21 -4.65 0.09
N HIS A 429 10.83 -4.97 1.35
CA HIS A 429 10.39 -3.98 2.34
C HIS A 429 11.38 -3.89 3.51
N PHE A 430 11.17 -2.94 4.43
CA PHE A 430 12.08 -2.70 5.57
C PHE A 430 12.33 -3.95 6.43
N TYR A 431 11.41 -4.89 6.48
CA TYR A 431 11.51 -6.11 7.27
C TYR A 431 12.06 -7.32 6.49
N THR A 432 12.26 -7.20 5.17
CA THR A 432 12.83 -8.29 4.35
C THR A 432 14.20 -8.68 4.90
N SER A 433 14.38 -9.95 5.29
CA SER A 433 15.60 -10.41 5.92
C SER A 433 16.77 -10.55 4.92
N SER A 434 18.00 -10.53 5.45
CA SER A 434 19.19 -10.83 4.66
C SER A 434 19.13 -12.22 4.01
N THR A 435 18.64 -13.22 4.74
CA THR A 435 18.49 -14.59 4.25
C THR A 435 17.61 -14.67 2.99
N VAL A 436 16.50 -13.90 2.95
CA VAL A 436 15.63 -13.85 1.76
C VAL A 436 16.39 -13.31 0.54
N ILE A 437 17.23 -12.31 0.74
CA ILE A 437 18.03 -11.69 -0.34
C ILE A 437 19.13 -12.67 -0.79
N ASP A 438 19.92 -13.21 0.15
CA ASP A 438 21.04 -14.09 -0.15
C ASP A 438 20.62 -15.39 -0.84
N ASP A 439 19.54 -16.02 -0.33
CA ASP A 439 18.95 -17.20 -0.94
C ASP A 439 18.46 -16.91 -2.37
N THR A 440 17.79 -15.76 -2.58
CA THR A 440 17.32 -15.36 -3.91
C THR A 440 18.49 -15.17 -4.89
N LEU A 441 19.57 -14.53 -4.45
CA LEU A 441 20.77 -14.35 -5.26
C LEU A 441 21.48 -15.69 -5.54
N ALA A 442 21.50 -16.61 -4.60
CA ALA A 442 22.05 -17.98 -4.79
C ALA A 442 21.25 -18.73 -5.88
N ILE A 443 19.91 -18.68 -5.81
CA ILE A 443 19.05 -19.28 -6.85
C ILE A 443 19.36 -18.69 -8.22
N LEU A 444 19.47 -17.37 -8.31
CA LEU A 444 19.78 -16.70 -9.59
C LEU A 444 21.14 -17.08 -10.15
N ARG A 445 22.18 -17.26 -9.31
CA ARG A 445 23.49 -17.76 -9.75
C ARG A 445 23.37 -19.17 -10.32
N GLN A 446 22.64 -20.06 -9.68
CA GLN A 446 22.38 -21.41 -10.20
C GLN A 446 21.68 -21.39 -11.56
N VAL A 447 20.67 -20.54 -11.73
CA VAL A 447 19.95 -20.35 -13.00
C VAL A 447 20.88 -19.79 -14.07
N ALA A 448 21.80 -18.90 -13.73
CA ALA A 448 22.80 -18.34 -14.63
C ALA A 448 23.96 -19.30 -14.94
N GLY A 449 24.06 -20.46 -14.26
CA GLY A 449 25.15 -21.43 -14.43
C GLY A 449 26.47 -21.00 -13.80
N THR A 450 26.41 -20.20 -12.72
CA THR A 450 27.60 -19.64 -12.00
C THR A 450 27.58 -19.95 -10.52
#